data_4ee6eb62d081a77098bf8c51f649cb40
#
_entry.id   4ee6eb62d081a77098bf8c51f649cb40
#
_cell.length_a   1.000
_cell.length_b   1.000
_cell.length_c   1.000
_cell.angle_alpha   90.00
_cell.angle_beta   90.00
_cell.angle_gamma   90.00
#
_symmetry.space_group_name_H-M   'P 1'
#
loop_
_entity.id
_entity.type
_entity.pdbx_description
1 polymer ?
#
loop_
_entity_poly.entity_id
_entity_poly.type
_entity_poly.pdbx_seq_one_letter_code
_entity_poly.pdbx_strand_id
1 'polypeptide(L)'
;MGTDNLRLLNNEMYIGNRHARVRDQRYDDLIDAYVTAASKLFPHAMLHWEDFGAGNARRILNKYASDVCTFNDDMQGTAAVVLAAAFAAAKVTGSRMRDHRVVIHGAGTAGIGVADMMREVMISDGLSEQEATGKFWTVDSRGLVTDDSTALRDFQELYARPAAKVASWSRQQDGPVGLADVVANAKPTMLMGTSTQSGAFTEGIVRQMASTVDRPVIMPLSNLTGTRGYRQPIPACERRQADLHHCPS
;
A
#
# COMPACT_ATOMS: atom_id res chain seq x y z
N MET A 1 2.02 18.10 -15.30
CA MET A 1 2.94 18.63 -16.29
C MET A 1 3.92 19.50 -15.55
N GLY A 2 5.19 19.47 -15.97
CA GLY A 2 6.29 20.05 -15.24
C GLY A 2 6.77 19.18 -14.07
N THR A 3 7.79 19.67 -13.36
CA THR A 3 8.39 18.98 -12.22
C THR A 3 8.82 19.99 -11.17
N ASP A 4 8.70 19.61 -9.88
CA ASP A 4 9.25 20.40 -8.77
C ASP A 4 10.65 19.91 -8.36
N ASN A 5 11.17 18.89 -9.04
CA ASN A 5 12.50 18.36 -8.74
C ASN A 5 13.57 19.28 -9.32
N LEU A 6 14.22 20.06 -8.46
CA LEU A 6 15.26 21.03 -8.82
C LEU A 6 16.45 20.38 -9.56
N ARG A 7 16.79 19.11 -9.25
CA ARG A 7 17.86 18.40 -9.97
C ARG A 7 17.48 18.17 -11.43
N LEU A 8 16.21 17.85 -11.71
CA LEU A 8 15.71 17.67 -13.07
C LEU A 8 15.60 19.02 -13.78
N LEU A 9 15.10 20.06 -13.11
CA LEU A 9 15.00 21.40 -13.70
C LEU A 9 16.36 21.95 -14.15
N ASN A 10 17.42 21.63 -13.41
CA ASN A 10 18.78 22.06 -13.67
C ASN A 10 19.61 21.07 -14.50
N ASN A 11 19.04 19.95 -14.93
CA ASN A 11 19.72 18.95 -15.72
C ASN A 11 19.50 19.22 -17.22
N GLU A 12 20.57 19.51 -17.95
CA GLU A 12 20.50 19.78 -19.39
C GLU A 12 19.95 18.60 -20.21
N MET A 13 20.13 17.37 -19.72
CA MET A 13 19.64 16.15 -20.36
C MET A 13 18.17 15.83 -20.03
N TYR A 14 17.51 16.63 -19.17
CA TYR A 14 16.11 16.42 -18.85
C TYR A 14 15.22 16.80 -20.03
N ILE A 15 14.54 15.81 -20.60
CA ILE A 15 13.68 15.95 -21.79
C ILE A 15 12.24 16.39 -21.47
N GLY A 16 11.86 16.43 -20.18
CA GLY A 16 10.53 16.87 -19.76
C GLY A 16 10.37 18.39 -19.73
N ASN A 17 9.17 18.84 -19.40
CA ASN A 17 8.87 20.28 -19.31
C ASN A 17 9.63 20.92 -18.13
N ARG A 18 10.47 21.93 -18.42
CA ARG A 18 11.35 22.60 -17.45
C ARG A 18 10.66 23.75 -16.74
N HIS A 19 9.59 23.46 -16.05
CA HIS A 19 8.89 24.41 -15.17
C HIS A 19 8.28 23.66 -13.97
N ALA A 20 7.91 24.40 -12.93
CA ALA A 20 7.22 23.85 -11.78
C ALA A 20 5.90 23.16 -12.20
N ARG A 21 5.48 22.16 -11.44
CA ARG A 21 4.22 21.47 -11.71
C ARG A 21 3.05 22.43 -11.74
N VAL A 22 2.27 22.33 -12.79
CA VAL A 22 0.97 23.02 -12.88
C VAL A 22 0.01 22.32 -11.93
N ARG A 23 -0.75 23.09 -11.16
CA ARG A 23 -1.73 22.64 -10.16
C ARG A 23 -3.06 23.33 -10.36
N ASP A 24 -3.99 23.03 -9.49
CA ASP A 24 -5.30 23.66 -9.39
C ASP A 24 -6.14 23.52 -10.68
N GLN A 25 -7.02 24.46 -10.95
CA GLN A 25 -7.98 24.40 -12.05
C GLN A 25 -7.31 24.21 -13.41
N ARG A 26 -6.18 24.84 -13.66
CA ARG A 26 -5.45 24.68 -14.94
C ARG A 26 -5.00 23.23 -15.20
N TYR A 27 -4.67 22.50 -14.13
CA TYR A 27 -4.37 21.09 -14.24
C TYR A 27 -5.63 20.28 -14.58
N ASP A 28 -6.72 20.58 -13.93
CA ASP A 28 -8.00 19.88 -14.12
C ASP A 28 -8.55 20.15 -15.53
N ASP A 29 -8.50 21.39 -16.00
CA ASP A 29 -8.90 21.76 -17.36
C ASP A 29 -8.13 20.99 -18.44
N LEU A 30 -6.83 20.77 -18.22
CA LEU A 30 -6.00 19.98 -19.11
C LEU A 30 -6.41 18.50 -19.13
N ILE A 31 -6.68 17.91 -17.96
CA ILE A 31 -7.16 16.52 -17.87
C ILE A 31 -8.53 16.39 -18.54
N ASP A 32 -9.46 17.32 -18.30
CA ASP A 32 -10.78 17.34 -18.94
C ASP A 32 -10.68 17.42 -20.46
N ALA A 33 -9.84 18.32 -20.97
CA ALA A 33 -9.60 18.46 -22.41
C ALA A 33 -8.99 17.17 -23.00
N TYR A 34 -8.04 16.55 -22.29
CA TYR A 34 -7.43 15.29 -22.71
C TYR A 34 -8.46 14.16 -22.77
N VAL A 35 -9.25 13.96 -21.72
CA VAL A 35 -10.28 12.91 -21.66
C VAL A 35 -11.30 13.11 -22.77
N THR A 36 -11.78 14.36 -22.96
CA THR A 36 -12.74 14.69 -24.01
C THR A 36 -12.20 14.36 -25.39
N ALA A 37 -10.96 14.77 -25.69
CA ALA A 37 -10.33 14.50 -26.97
C ALA A 37 -10.08 13.01 -27.20
N ALA A 38 -9.54 12.30 -26.19
CA ALA A 38 -9.24 10.89 -26.26
C ALA A 38 -10.50 10.04 -26.49
N SER A 39 -11.56 10.30 -25.73
CA SER A 39 -12.84 9.59 -25.86
C SER A 39 -13.51 9.84 -27.22
N LYS A 40 -13.34 11.03 -27.78
CA LYS A 40 -13.85 11.35 -29.13
C LYS A 40 -13.07 10.66 -30.25
N LEU A 41 -11.74 10.61 -30.12
CA LEU A 41 -10.86 10.06 -31.17
C LEU A 41 -10.76 8.53 -31.06
N PHE A 42 -10.87 7.99 -29.85
CA PHE A 42 -10.69 6.57 -29.55
C PHE A 42 -11.83 6.06 -28.64
N PRO A 43 -13.07 5.97 -29.12
CA PRO A 43 -14.25 5.71 -28.28
C PRO A 43 -14.26 4.31 -27.63
N HIS A 44 -13.42 3.39 -28.12
CA HIS A 44 -13.29 2.05 -27.58
C HIS A 44 -11.98 1.81 -26.82
N ALA A 45 -11.17 2.87 -26.63
CA ALA A 45 -9.92 2.74 -25.89
C ALA A 45 -10.17 2.82 -24.37
N MET A 46 -9.38 2.07 -23.62
CA MET A 46 -9.26 2.23 -22.19
C MET A 46 -8.23 3.34 -21.89
N LEU A 47 -8.61 4.32 -21.10
CA LEU A 47 -7.68 5.34 -20.60
C LEU A 47 -6.91 4.79 -19.41
N HIS A 48 -5.64 4.53 -19.61
CA HIS A 48 -4.72 4.04 -18.63
C HIS A 48 -3.98 5.20 -17.96
N TRP A 49 -4.16 5.36 -16.65
CA TRP A 49 -3.49 6.38 -15.85
C TRP A 49 -2.27 5.81 -15.15
N GLU A 50 -1.16 6.56 -15.18
CA GLU A 50 0.13 6.18 -14.63
C GLU A 50 0.83 7.41 -14.05
N ASP A 51 1.61 7.22 -12.99
CA ASP A 51 2.49 8.24 -12.40
C ASP A 51 1.80 9.53 -11.93
N PHE A 52 0.56 9.45 -11.51
CA PHE A 52 -0.11 10.57 -10.86
C PHE A 52 0.33 10.72 -9.40
N GLY A 53 0.49 11.96 -8.92
CA GLY A 53 0.65 12.22 -7.50
C GLY A 53 -0.55 11.69 -6.69
N ALA A 54 -0.28 11.19 -5.48
CA ALA A 54 -1.24 10.46 -4.64
C ALA A 54 -2.63 11.14 -4.49
N GLY A 55 -2.69 12.46 -4.40
CA GLY A 55 -3.96 13.18 -4.29
C GLY A 55 -4.75 13.23 -5.61
N ASN A 56 -4.09 13.14 -6.76
CA ASN A 56 -4.72 13.24 -8.07
C ASN A 56 -5.18 11.88 -8.61
N ALA A 57 -4.43 10.80 -8.35
CA ALA A 57 -4.70 9.49 -8.92
C ALA A 57 -6.15 9.03 -8.65
N ARG A 58 -6.55 8.99 -7.38
CA ARG A 58 -7.91 8.58 -6.98
C ARG A 58 -8.97 9.57 -7.46
N ARG A 59 -8.71 10.87 -7.33
CA ARG A 59 -9.65 11.91 -7.71
C ARG A 59 -9.97 11.86 -9.21
N ILE A 60 -8.94 11.70 -10.06
CA ILE A 60 -9.10 11.57 -11.50
C ILE A 60 -9.82 10.27 -11.85
N LEU A 61 -9.40 9.15 -11.29
CA LEU A 61 -10.06 7.88 -11.52
C LEU A 61 -11.56 7.96 -11.18
N ASN A 62 -11.91 8.45 -9.99
CA ASN A 62 -13.30 8.56 -9.55
C ASN A 62 -14.13 9.53 -10.42
N LYS A 63 -13.51 10.61 -10.89
CA LYS A 63 -14.19 11.61 -11.73
C LYS A 63 -14.69 11.04 -13.05
N TYR A 64 -13.94 10.10 -13.65
CA TYR A 64 -14.24 9.60 -14.99
C TYR A 64 -14.69 8.15 -15.06
N ALA A 65 -14.64 7.41 -13.94
CA ALA A 65 -14.93 5.97 -13.92
C ALA A 65 -16.35 5.61 -14.37
N SER A 66 -17.33 6.50 -14.22
CA SER A 66 -18.71 6.30 -14.71
C SER A 66 -18.90 6.60 -16.19
N ASP A 67 -18.04 7.42 -16.78
CA ASP A 67 -18.27 8.01 -18.10
C ASP A 67 -17.39 7.39 -19.19
N VAL A 68 -16.19 6.92 -18.82
CA VAL A 68 -15.24 6.35 -19.77
C VAL A 68 -14.63 5.07 -19.18
N CYS A 69 -14.25 4.13 -20.07
CA CYS A 69 -13.45 2.99 -19.65
C CYS A 69 -12.08 3.48 -19.22
N THR A 70 -11.80 3.43 -17.92
CA THR A 70 -10.58 3.98 -17.33
C THR A 70 -10.00 3.08 -16.24
N PHE A 71 -8.70 3.13 -16.08
CA PHE A 71 -7.93 2.29 -15.17
C PHE A 71 -6.71 3.06 -14.66
N ASN A 72 -6.41 2.95 -13.38
CA ASN A 72 -5.20 3.50 -12.79
C ASN A 72 -4.28 2.38 -12.31
N ASP A 73 -3.09 2.27 -12.89
CA ASP A 73 -2.16 1.17 -12.61
C ASP A 73 -1.52 1.28 -11.23
N ASP A 74 -1.12 2.48 -10.82
CA ASP A 74 -0.54 2.72 -9.50
C ASP A 74 -1.46 2.28 -8.34
N MET A 75 -2.77 2.32 -8.56
CA MET A 75 -3.78 1.93 -7.58
C MET A 75 -4.32 0.53 -7.84
N GLN A 76 -4.96 0.34 -8.99
CA GLN A 76 -5.72 -0.88 -9.30
C GLN A 76 -4.82 -2.01 -9.78
N GLY A 77 -3.81 -1.73 -10.61
CA GLY A 77 -2.87 -2.74 -11.09
C GLY A 77 -2.00 -3.29 -9.97
N THR A 78 -1.38 -2.41 -9.20
CA THR A 78 -0.61 -2.79 -8.01
C THR A 78 -1.47 -3.57 -7.02
N ALA A 79 -2.69 -3.11 -6.75
CA ALA A 79 -3.61 -3.78 -5.84
C ALA A 79 -4.01 -5.18 -6.33
N ALA A 80 -4.27 -5.35 -7.62
CA ALA A 80 -4.63 -6.65 -8.21
C ALA A 80 -3.49 -7.68 -8.09
N VAL A 81 -2.25 -7.27 -8.38
CA VAL A 81 -1.07 -8.15 -8.25
C VAL A 81 -0.84 -8.56 -6.80
N VAL A 82 -0.95 -7.61 -5.87
CA VAL A 82 -0.79 -7.87 -4.43
C VAL A 82 -1.90 -8.77 -3.92
N LEU A 83 -3.14 -8.54 -4.34
CA LEU A 83 -4.27 -9.39 -3.99
C LEU A 83 -4.08 -10.82 -4.50
N ALA A 84 -3.61 -11.01 -5.72
CA ALA A 84 -3.31 -12.33 -6.27
C ALA A 84 -2.26 -13.07 -5.42
N ALA A 85 -1.19 -12.36 -5.02
CA ALA A 85 -0.18 -12.91 -4.12
C ALA A 85 -0.75 -13.25 -2.73
N ALA A 86 -1.63 -12.39 -2.19
CA ALA A 86 -2.31 -12.64 -0.92
C ALA A 86 -3.23 -13.87 -0.98
N PHE A 87 -3.96 -14.07 -2.07
CA PHE A 87 -4.74 -15.29 -2.29
C PHE A 87 -3.87 -16.54 -2.33
N ALA A 88 -2.74 -16.49 -3.06
CA ALA A 88 -1.81 -17.60 -3.10
C ALA A 88 -1.27 -17.92 -1.69
N ALA A 89 -0.90 -16.91 -0.91
CA ALA A 89 -0.46 -17.07 0.47
C ALA A 89 -1.55 -17.64 1.38
N ALA A 90 -2.78 -17.15 1.27
CA ALA A 90 -3.94 -17.67 2.03
C ALA A 90 -4.18 -19.15 1.71
N LYS A 91 -4.09 -19.52 0.41
CA LYS A 91 -4.20 -20.93 0.00
C LYS A 91 -3.11 -21.81 0.61
N VAL A 92 -1.86 -21.34 0.62
CA VAL A 92 -0.71 -22.07 1.21
C VAL A 92 -0.87 -22.22 2.73
N THR A 93 -1.43 -21.23 3.41
CA THR A 93 -1.67 -21.28 4.87
C THR A 93 -2.96 -22.00 5.25
N GLY A 94 -3.80 -22.38 4.28
CA GLY A 94 -5.11 -23.02 4.52
C GLY A 94 -6.14 -22.09 5.14
N SER A 95 -5.97 -20.77 4.99
CA SER A 95 -6.84 -19.72 5.56
C SER A 95 -7.70 -19.07 4.48
N ARG A 96 -8.71 -18.30 4.90
CA ARG A 96 -9.51 -17.43 4.00
C ARG A 96 -9.09 -15.99 4.18
N MET A 97 -9.32 -15.14 3.17
CA MET A 97 -8.95 -13.73 3.23
C MET A 97 -9.53 -13.04 4.47
N ARG A 98 -10.78 -13.30 4.82
CA ARG A 98 -11.46 -12.75 5.99
C ARG A 98 -10.82 -13.09 7.33
N ASP A 99 -9.99 -14.12 7.39
CA ASP A 99 -9.35 -14.56 8.64
C ASP A 99 -8.08 -13.77 8.94
N HIS A 100 -7.57 -13.02 7.95
CA HIS A 100 -6.32 -12.26 8.07
C HIS A 100 -6.50 -10.91 8.76
N ARG A 101 -5.45 -10.52 9.50
CA ARG A 101 -5.21 -9.17 10.00
C ARG A 101 -4.04 -8.60 9.21
N VAL A 102 -4.25 -7.43 8.62
CA VAL A 102 -3.34 -6.86 7.62
C VAL A 102 -2.74 -5.55 8.12
N VAL A 103 -1.42 -5.47 8.12
CA VAL A 103 -0.70 -4.21 8.30
C VAL A 103 -0.15 -3.79 6.95
N ILE A 104 -0.42 -2.55 6.55
CA ILE A 104 0.11 -1.93 5.34
C ILE A 104 1.03 -0.79 5.74
N HIS A 105 2.33 -0.96 5.49
CA HIS A 105 3.33 0.09 5.67
C HIS A 105 3.51 0.85 4.36
N GLY A 106 2.97 2.05 4.32
CA GLY A 106 2.86 2.90 3.15
C GLY A 106 1.39 3.24 2.85
N ALA A 107 0.74 4.04 3.73
CA ALA A 107 -0.65 4.47 3.57
C ALA A 107 -0.81 5.55 2.48
N GLY A 108 -0.11 5.38 1.35
CA GLY A 108 -0.26 6.15 0.12
C GLY A 108 -1.35 5.58 -0.78
N THR A 109 -1.40 6.08 -2.02
CA THR A 109 -2.40 5.67 -3.02
C THR A 109 -2.39 4.17 -3.28
N ALA A 110 -1.21 3.58 -3.50
CA ALA A 110 -1.06 2.15 -3.76
C ALA A 110 -1.46 1.32 -2.53
N GLY A 111 -0.97 1.67 -1.33
CA GLY A 111 -1.28 0.92 -0.11
C GLY A 111 -2.76 0.95 0.25
N ILE A 112 -3.41 2.09 0.11
CA ILE A 112 -4.86 2.19 0.34
C ILE A 112 -5.63 1.47 -0.77
N GLY A 113 -5.17 1.52 -2.03
CA GLY A 113 -5.77 0.71 -3.10
C GLY A 113 -5.73 -0.79 -2.81
N VAL A 114 -4.61 -1.29 -2.26
CA VAL A 114 -4.51 -2.68 -1.78
C VAL A 114 -5.51 -2.96 -0.66
N ALA A 115 -5.61 -2.06 0.33
CA ALA A 115 -6.57 -2.20 1.43
C ALA A 115 -8.00 -2.25 0.92
N ASP A 116 -8.39 -1.37 0.00
CA ASP A 116 -9.71 -1.32 -0.60
C ASP A 116 -10.07 -2.64 -1.28
N MET A 117 -9.19 -3.12 -2.15
CA MET A 117 -9.44 -4.35 -2.92
C MET A 117 -9.50 -5.60 -2.02
N MET A 118 -8.62 -5.70 -1.02
CA MET A 118 -8.67 -6.80 -0.05
C MET A 118 -9.91 -6.72 0.85
N ARG A 119 -10.33 -5.51 1.24
CA ARG A 119 -11.56 -5.28 2.01
C ARG A 119 -12.79 -5.78 1.25
N GLU A 120 -12.92 -5.45 -0.04
CA GLU A 120 -14.01 -5.93 -0.89
C GLU A 120 -14.07 -7.47 -0.94
N VAL A 121 -12.92 -8.12 -1.04
CA VAL A 121 -12.84 -9.59 -0.98
C VAL A 121 -13.30 -10.10 0.39
N MET A 122 -12.88 -9.48 1.48
CA MET A 122 -13.29 -9.89 2.84
C MET A 122 -14.80 -9.74 3.05
N ILE A 123 -15.40 -8.69 2.46
CA ILE A 123 -16.87 -8.49 2.47
C ILE A 123 -17.54 -9.59 1.63
N SER A 124 -17.02 -9.89 0.45
CA SER A 124 -17.53 -10.98 -0.40
C SER A 124 -17.41 -12.34 0.29
N ASP A 125 -16.41 -12.53 1.16
CA ASP A 125 -16.21 -13.69 2.03
C ASP A 125 -17.15 -13.70 3.26
N GLY A 126 -18.06 -12.71 3.39
CA GLY A 126 -19.14 -12.65 4.37
C GLY A 126 -18.86 -11.83 5.62
N LEU A 127 -17.85 -10.96 5.63
CA LEU A 127 -17.71 -9.94 6.67
C LEU A 127 -18.61 -8.74 6.37
N SER A 128 -19.09 -8.07 7.43
CA SER A 128 -19.66 -6.73 7.30
C SER A 128 -18.57 -5.73 6.91
N GLU A 129 -18.96 -4.58 6.36
CA GLU A 129 -18.03 -3.50 6.00
C GLU A 129 -17.18 -3.06 7.19
N GLN A 130 -17.79 -2.94 8.37
CA GLN A 130 -17.09 -2.54 9.60
C GLN A 130 -16.08 -3.60 10.05
N GLU A 131 -16.44 -4.87 10.01
CA GLU A 131 -15.52 -5.98 10.35
C GLU A 131 -14.37 -6.05 9.38
N ALA A 132 -14.64 -5.96 8.07
CA ALA A 132 -13.61 -5.99 7.04
C ALA A 132 -12.64 -4.82 7.19
N THR A 133 -13.15 -3.58 7.34
CA THR A 133 -12.33 -2.39 7.62
C THR A 133 -11.51 -2.57 8.90
N GLY A 134 -12.11 -3.19 9.90
CA GLY A 134 -11.46 -3.55 11.17
C GLY A 134 -10.26 -4.49 11.06
N LYS A 135 -10.02 -5.13 9.94
CA LYS A 135 -8.88 -6.02 9.70
C LYS A 135 -7.59 -5.30 9.31
N PHE A 136 -7.67 -3.99 8.97
CA PHE A 136 -6.51 -3.25 8.45
C PHE A 136 -5.93 -2.26 9.47
N TRP A 137 -4.61 -2.14 9.47
CA TRP A 137 -3.83 -1.09 10.13
C TRP A 137 -2.90 -0.48 9.09
N THR A 138 -3.06 0.79 8.80
CA THR A 138 -2.25 1.50 7.82
C THR A 138 -1.25 2.41 8.51
N VAL A 139 0.00 2.32 8.10
CA VAL A 139 1.12 3.07 8.69
C VAL A 139 1.76 3.92 7.60
N ASP A 140 1.91 5.21 7.85
CA ASP A 140 2.65 6.11 6.95
C ASP A 140 3.98 6.57 7.58
N SER A 141 4.63 7.57 6.99
CA SER A 141 5.91 8.10 7.50
C SER A 141 5.80 8.77 8.86
N ARG A 142 4.61 9.05 9.35
CA ARG A 142 4.31 9.68 10.64
C ARG A 142 3.86 8.66 11.68
N GLY A 143 3.69 7.40 11.30
CA GLY A 143 3.21 6.33 12.17
C GLY A 143 1.86 5.77 11.74
N LEU A 144 1.18 5.09 12.67
CA LEU A 144 -0.16 4.56 12.49
C LEU A 144 -1.14 5.69 12.14
N VAL A 145 -1.93 5.48 11.10
CA VAL A 145 -2.99 6.42 10.71
C VAL A 145 -4.13 6.33 11.71
N THR A 146 -4.39 7.44 12.40
CA THR A 146 -5.43 7.57 13.42
C THR A 146 -6.38 8.73 13.08
N ASP A 147 -7.55 8.73 13.68
CA ASP A 147 -8.58 9.75 13.46
C ASP A 147 -8.20 11.16 13.95
N ASP A 148 -7.21 11.26 14.83
CA ASP A 148 -6.63 12.52 15.31
C ASP A 148 -5.37 12.97 14.52
N SER A 149 -5.01 12.25 13.44
CA SER A 149 -3.84 12.59 12.61
C SER A 149 -4.02 13.94 11.93
N THR A 150 -3.09 14.87 12.15
CA THR A 150 -3.17 16.28 11.70
C THR A 150 -3.13 16.49 10.18
N ALA A 151 -2.74 15.49 9.41
CA ALA A 151 -2.66 15.54 7.95
C ALA A 151 -3.27 14.27 7.34
N LEU A 152 -4.41 13.85 7.88
CA LEU A 152 -5.22 12.77 7.34
C LEU A 152 -5.70 13.16 5.94
N ARG A 153 -5.58 12.22 5.01
CA ARG A 153 -6.07 12.40 3.65
C ARG A 153 -7.40 11.69 3.49
N ASP A 154 -8.30 12.24 2.70
CA ASP A 154 -9.67 11.72 2.49
C ASP A 154 -9.68 10.20 2.25
N PHE A 155 -8.75 9.70 1.42
CA PHE A 155 -8.67 8.26 1.12
C PHE A 155 -8.10 7.39 2.26
N GLN A 156 -7.55 7.99 3.33
CA GLN A 156 -7.07 7.29 4.52
C GLN A 156 -8.14 7.20 5.61
N GLU A 157 -9.16 8.07 5.59
CA GLU A 157 -10.17 8.20 6.65
C GLU A 157 -10.84 6.88 6.98
N LEU A 158 -11.19 6.09 5.96
CA LEU A 158 -11.82 4.79 6.16
C LEU A 158 -11.00 3.84 7.04
N TYR A 159 -9.68 3.92 6.97
CA TYR A 159 -8.74 3.06 7.69
C TYR A 159 -8.11 3.72 8.91
N ALA A 160 -8.47 4.96 9.21
CA ALA A 160 -7.99 5.66 10.39
C ALA A 160 -8.49 4.94 11.67
N ARG A 161 -7.56 4.63 12.55
CA ARG A 161 -7.89 3.97 13.81
C ARG A 161 -8.29 4.98 14.87
N PRO A 162 -9.31 4.69 15.68
CA PRO A 162 -9.62 5.55 16.83
C PRO A 162 -8.38 5.69 17.73
N ALA A 163 -7.87 6.91 17.90
CA ALA A 163 -6.69 7.20 18.72
C ALA A 163 -6.85 6.67 20.14
N ALA A 164 -8.06 6.76 20.70
CA ALA A 164 -8.40 6.25 22.02
C ALA A 164 -8.18 4.73 22.16
N LYS A 165 -8.37 3.93 21.09
CA LYS A 165 -8.15 2.48 21.12
C LYS A 165 -6.68 2.10 21.13
N VAL A 166 -5.81 2.94 20.62
CA VAL A 166 -4.37 2.69 20.55
C VAL A 166 -3.56 3.43 21.62
N ALA A 167 -4.22 4.31 22.38
CA ALA A 167 -3.58 5.09 23.44
C ALA A 167 -2.91 4.23 24.53
N SER A 168 -3.47 3.05 24.82
CA SER A 168 -2.95 2.09 25.82
C SER A 168 -1.92 1.12 25.26
N TRP A 169 -1.56 1.22 23.98
CA TRP A 169 -0.59 0.29 23.39
C TRP A 169 0.81 0.52 23.97
N SER A 170 1.52 -0.58 24.24
CA SER A 170 2.94 -0.53 24.56
C SER A 170 3.72 -0.02 23.37
N ARG A 171 4.59 0.97 23.57
CA ARG A 171 5.43 1.59 22.56
C ARG A 171 6.89 1.28 22.83
N GLN A 172 7.65 1.07 21.76
CA GLN A 172 9.09 0.83 21.87
C GLN A 172 9.86 2.15 22.08
N GLN A 173 9.31 3.27 21.61
CA GLN A 173 9.88 4.61 21.73
C GLN A 173 8.79 5.64 22.02
N ASP A 174 9.16 6.74 22.65
CA ASP A 174 8.26 7.89 22.79
C ASP A 174 7.98 8.50 21.42
N GLY A 175 6.71 8.84 21.16
CA GLY A 175 6.30 9.43 19.90
C GLY A 175 5.09 8.75 19.26
N PRO A 176 4.90 8.90 17.93
CA PRO A 176 3.81 8.26 17.21
C PRO A 176 3.96 6.73 17.22
N VAL A 177 2.84 6.02 17.13
CA VAL A 177 2.81 4.55 17.07
C VAL A 177 3.48 4.08 15.79
N GLY A 178 4.67 3.51 15.89
CA GLY A 178 5.47 3.06 14.76
C GLY A 178 5.05 1.68 14.24
N LEU A 179 5.66 1.25 13.11
CA LEU A 179 5.38 -0.05 12.52
C LEU A 179 5.62 -1.21 13.49
N ALA A 180 6.71 -1.16 14.25
CA ALA A 180 7.03 -2.21 15.23
C ALA A 180 5.99 -2.30 16.34
N ASP A 181 5.48 -1.15 16.82
CA ASP A 181 4.42 -1.10 17.83
C ASP A 181 3.11 -1.67 17.28
N VAL A 182 2.77 -1.33 16.02
CA VAL A 182 1.59 -1.88 15.35
C VAL A 182 1.69 -3.39 15.24
N VAL A 183 2.83 -3.92 14.81
CA VAL A 183 3.04 -5.37 14.69
C VAL A 183 2.95 -6.07 16.05
N ALA A 184 3.52 -5.49 17.10
CA ALA A 184 3.48 -6.05 18.44
C ALA A 184 2.06 -6.11 19.01
N ASN A 185 1.27 -5.06 18.83
CA ASN A 185 -0.05 -4.93 19.45
C ASN A 185 -1.18 -5.53 18.57
N ALA A 186 -1.17 -5.29 17.25
CA ALA A 186 -2.21 -5.81 16.35
C ALA A 186 -2.00 -7.29 15.98
N LYS A 187 -0.79 -7.82 16.13
CA LYS A 187 -0.43 -9.22 15.81
C LYS A 187 -0.89 -9.60 14.41
N PRO A 188 -0.46 -8.89 13.35
CA PRO A 188 -0.93 -9.12 11.99
C PRO A 188 -0.53 -10.50 11.49
N THR A 189 -1.35 -11.06 10.61
CA THR A 189 -1.04 -12.28 9.86
C THR A 189 -0.43 -11.96 8.50
N MET A 190 -0.68 -10.75 7.99
CA MET A 190 -0.08 -10.23 6.77
C MET A 190 0.55 -8.86 7.02
N LEU A 191 1.76 -8.65 6.51
CA LEU A 191 2.48 -7.38 6.51
C LEU A 191 2.85 -7.03 5.08
N MET A 192 2.40 -5.89 4.60
CA MET A 192 2.64 -5.41 3.24
C MET A 192 3.39 -4.08 3.27
N GLY A 193 4.40 -3.95 2.42
CA GLY A 193 5.22 -2.74 2.30
C GLY A 193 5.04 -2.08 0.95
N THR A 194 4.36 -0.95 0.92
CA THR A 194 4.16 -0.10 -0.26
C THR A 194 4.81 1.27 -0.08
N SER A 195 5.60 1.45 0.98
CA SER A 195 6.33 2.69 1.23
C SER A 195 7.63 2.74 0.42
N THR A 196 8.12 3.94 0.14
CA THR A 196 9.44 4.16 -0.47
C THR A 196 10.60 4.05 0.54
N GLN A 197 10.29 3.73 1.80
CA GLN A 197 11.29 3.59 2.86
C GLN A 197 11.93 2.20 2.82
N SER A 198 13.19 2.13 2.41
CA SER A 198 13.95 0.89 2.45
C SER A 198 14.31 0.51 3.89
N GLY A 199 14.37 -0.81 4.17
CA GLY A 199 14.78 -1.32 5.49
C GLY A 199 13.73 -1.23 6.59
N ALA A 200 12.49 -0.84 6.29
CA ALA A 200 11.42 -0.73 7.28
C ALA A 200 11.06 -2.09 7.92
N PHE A 201 11.20 -3.19 7.18
CA PHE A 201 10.95 -4.54 7.68
C PHE A 201 12.22 -5.11 8.33
N THR A 202 12.47 -4.69 9.56
CA THR A 202 13.64 -5.15 10.32
C THR A 202 13.50 -6.61 10.74
N GLU A 203 14.63 -7.26 11.05
CA GLU A 203 14.64 -8.62 11.61
C GLU A 203 13.76 -8.73 12.85
N GLY A 204 13.74 -7.70 13.72
CA GLY A 204 12.91 -7.66 14.92
C GLY A 204 11.41 -7.76 14.59
N ILE A 205 10.94 -7.03 13.59
CA ILE A 205 9.54 -7.08 13.12
C ILE A 205 9.19 -8.47 12.58
N VAL A 206 10.08 -9.05 11.74
CA VAL A 206 9.87 -10.40 11.18
C VAL A 206 9.81 -11.46 12.29
N ARG A 207 10.73 -11.40 13.24
CA ARG A 207 10.74 -12.31 14.40
C ARG A 207 9.51 -12.13 15.28
N GLN A 208 9.05 -10.91 15.50
CA GLN A 208 7.82 -10.62 16.25
C GLN A 208 6.60 -11.24 15.57
N MET A 209 6.47 -11.11 14.26
CA MET A 209 5.39 -11.77 13.52
C MET A 209 5.48 -13.30 13.62
N ALA A 210 6.66 -13.87 13.44
CA ALA A 210 6.88 -15.30 13.51
C ALA A 210 6.66 -15.90 14.91
N SER A 211 6.75 -15.09 15.96
CA SER A 211 6.44 -15.53 17.34
C SER A 211 4.94 -15.62 17.65
N THR A 212 4.12 -14.91 16.86
CA THR A 212 2.67 -14.80 17.12
C THR A 212 1.81 -15.50 16.07
N VAL A 213 2.40 -15.79 14.90
CA VAL A 213 1.71 -16.40 13.76
C VAL A 213 2.59 -17.54 13.22
N ASP A 214 2.02 -18.72 13.06
CA ASP A 214 2.77 -19.89 12.58
C ASP A 214 3.36 -19.68 11.18
N ARG A 215 2.58 -19.09 10.28
CA ARG A 215 3.00 -18.76 8.89
C ARG A 215 2.66 -17.31 8.54
N PRO A 216 3.45 -16.34 9.01
CA PRO A 216 3.20 -14.95 8.67
C PRO A 216 3.48 -14.68 7.18
N VAL A 217 2.61 -13.89 6.55
CA VAL A 217 2.78 -13.44 5.18
C VAL A 217 3.44 -12.07 5.19
N ILE A 218 4.62 -11.94 4.59
CA ILE A 218 5.37 -10.69 4.54
C ILE A 218 5.69 -10.36 3.08
N MET A 219 5.13 -9.27 2.57
CA MET A 219 5.26 -8.83 1.18
C MET A 219 5.90 -7.44 1.11
N PRO A 220 7.22 -7.34 0.96
CA PRO A 220 7.89 -6.07 0.68
C PRO A 220 7.73 -5.74 -0.81
N LEU A 221 6.86 -4.77 -1.13
CA LEU A 221 6.53 -4.39 -2.49
C LEU A 221 7.24 -3.13 -2.95
N SER A 222 8.05 -2.53 -2.07
CA SER A 222 8.78 -1.31 -2.37
C SER A 222 9.87 -1.55 -3.40
N ASN A 223 9.89 -0.74 -4.45
CA ASN A 223 10.90 -0.80 -5.51
C ASN A 223 12.25 -0.28 -4.99
N LEU A 224 13.27 -1.11 -4.99
CA LEU A 224 14.62 -0.78 -4.53
C LEU A 224 15.50 -0.26 -5.68
N THR A 225 15.00 0.66 -6.48
CA THR A 225 15.83 1.33 -7.48
C THR A 225 16.70 2.38 -6.80
N GLY A 226 17.95 2.07 -6.52
CA GLY A 226 18.96 3.08 -6.25
C GLY A 226 19.84 2.94 -5.02
N THR A 227 19.88 1.84 -4.30
CA THR A 227 20.84 1.66 -3.20
C THR A 227 21.57 0.33 -3.26
N ARG A 228 22.90 0.43 -3.12
CA ARG A 228 23.84 -0.69 -3.08
C ARG A 228 23.41 -1.77 -2.09
N GLY A 229 23.29 -3.01 -2.60
CA GLY A 229 23.50 -4.20 -1.79
C GLY A 229 22.46 -4.47 -0.71
N TYR A 230 21.19 -4.61 -1.07
CA TYR A 230 20.21 -5.17 -0.15
C TYR A 230 20.38 -6.70 -0.11
N ARG A 231 20.98 -7.21 0.96
CA ARG A 231 20.76 -8.61 1.35
C ARG A 231 19.45 -8.65 2.12
N GLN A 232 18.39 -9.14 1.51
CA GLN A 232 17.21 -9.52 2.29
C GLN A 232 17.62 -10.59 3.30
N PRO A 233 17.24 -10.47 4.57
CA PRO A 233 17.30 -11.62 5.46
C PRO A 233 16.43 -12.72 4.86
N ILE A 234 17.00 -13.90 4.70
CA ILE A 234 16.29 -15.07 4.19
C ILE A 234 15.06 -15.30 5.09
N PRO A 235 13.85 -15.37 4.52
CA PRO A 235 12.65 -15.63 5.32
C PRO A 235 12.81 -16.90 6.15
N ALA A 236 12.23 -16.91 7.35
CA ALA A 236 12.26 -18.03 8.29
C ALA A 236 11.74 -19.36 7.69
N CYS A 237 11.14 -19.35 6.50
CA CYS A 237 10.66 -20.51 5.77
C CYS A 237 11.76 -21.50 5.37
N GLU A 238 13.00 -21.03 5.09
CA GLU A 238 14.07 -21.96 4.67
C GLU A 238 14.68 -22.74 5.84
N ARG A 239 14.53 -22.27 7.08
CA ARG A 239 15.06 -23.00 8.25
C ARG A 239 14.25 -24.23 8.65
N ARG A 240 12.96 -24.29 8.33
CA ARG A 240 12.14 -25.49 8.63
C ARG A 240 12.34 -26.63 7.62
N GLN A 241 12.86 -26.37 6.42
CA GLN A 241 13.17 -27.43 5.47
C GLN A 241 14.48 -28.19 5.83
N ALA A 242 15.39 -27.56 6.54
CA ALA A 242 16.62 -28.21 6.99
C ALA A 242 16.39 -29.22 8.14
N ASP A 243 15.34 -29.01 8.94
CA ASP A 243 15.03 -29.89 10.09
C ASP A 243 14.18 -31.12 9.72
N LEU A 244 13.68 -31.21 8.48
CA LEU A 244 12.88 -32.35 8.02
C LEU A 244 13.70 -33.52 7.45
N HIS A 245 15.03 -33.41 7.38
CA HIS A 245 15.91 -34.47 6.89
C HIS A 245 16.58 -35.28 7.99
N HIS A 246 16.22 -35.11 9.27
CA HIS A 246 16.64 -35.97 10.36
C HIS A 246 15.42 -36.71 10.96
N CYS A 247 14.93 -37.72 10.22
CA CYS A 247 14.22 -38.84 10.82
C CYS A 247 15.17 -40.03 10.85
N PRO A 248 15.60 -40.53 12.01
CA PRO A 248 16.33 -41.79 12.05
C PRO A 248 15.38 -42.94 11.76
N SER A 249 15.86 -43.87 10.98
CA SER A 249 15.28 -45.17 10.62
C SER A 249 14.86 -46.02 11.81
#